data_8fa88947b0b0bae760cc43a23c369dc5
#
_entry.id   8fa88947b0b0bae760cc43a23c369dc5
#
_cell.length_a   1.000
_cell.length_b   1.000
_cell.length_c   1.000
_cell.angle_alpha   90.00
_cell.angle_beta   90.00
_cell.angle_gamma   90.00
#
_symmetry.space_group_name_H-M   'P 1'
#
loop_
_entity.id
_entity.type
_entity.pdbx_description
1 polymer ?
#
loop_
_entity_poly.entity_id
_entity_poly.type
_entity_poly.pdbx_seq_one_letter_code
_entity_poly.pdbx_strand_id
1 'polypeptide(L)'
;MKPEPVTETCADGCCAPPVVVPDRRPVLVRRVRLLVAATITYNVVEAVVALTAGAAASSGALIGFGLDSVIEVASAIAVAWQFSGADPEARERRALKAIAISFFALAVYVTGEAVSTFFTGTAPETSRTGIVLAAISLVVMPALSAAQRRAGRELGSASAVADSRQTLLCTYLSAVLLAGLLLNALFGWWWADPAVALAIAAVAMHEGRTAWRGQHCC
;
A
#
# COMPACT_ATOMS: atom_id res chain seq x y z
N MET A 1 -32.71 34.91 11.43
CA MET A 1 -31.39 34.57 11.98
C MET A 1 -30.81 33.53 11.04
N LYS A 2 -29.89 33.91 10.16
CA LYS A 2 -29.13 32.97 9.31
C LYS A 2 -27.99 32.42 10.15
N PRO A 3 -27.70 31.09 10.15
CA PRO A 3 -26.51 30.57 10.77
C PRO A 3 -25.29 31.04 9.97
N GLU A 4 -24.34 31.67 10.65
CA GLU A 4 -23.02 31.98 10.09
C GLU A 4 -22.26 30.67 9.81
N PRO A 5 -21.50 30.59 8.72
CA PRO A 5 -20.63 29.44 8.47
C PRO A 5 -19.48 29.49 9.48
N VAL A 6 -19.37 28.45 10.29
CA VAL A 6 -18.21 28.21 11.14
C VAL A 6 -17.03 27.94 10.23
N THR A 7 -16.20 28.95 9.99
CA THR A 7 -14.87 28.80 9.40
C THR A 7 -13.94 28.28 10.48
N GLU A 8 -13.87 26.96 10.63
CA GLU A 8 -12.73 26.34 11.33
C GLU A 8 -11.49 26.57 10.47
N THR A 9 -10.74 27.59 10.81
CA THR A 9 -9.41 27.83 10.30
C THR A 9 -8.48 26.75 10.82
N CYS A 10 -8.18 25.73 10.02
CA CYS A 10 -7.04 24.86 10.26
C CYS A 10 -5.77 25.72 10.23
N ALA A 11 -5.07 25.81 11.36
CA ALA A 11 -3.94 26.73 11.58
C ALA A 11 -2.72 26.49 10.68
N ASP A 12 -2.68 25.40 9.90
CA ASP A 12 -1.49 24.95 9.16
C ASP A 12 -1.64 24.96 7.62
N GLY A 13 -2.63 25.64 7.05
CA GLY A 13 -2.71 25.83 5.59
C GLY A 13 -2.82 24.56 4.72
N CYS A 14 -2.76 23.36 5.32
CA CYS A 14 -2.75 22.07 4.61
C CYS A 14 -4.14 21.49 4.32
N CYS A 15 -5.21 22.09 4.83
CA CYS A 15 -6.56 21.52 4.79
C CYS A 15 -7.50 22.17 3.76
N ALA A 16 -7.02 23.07 2.89
CA ALA A 16 -7.85 23.54 1.79
C ALA A 16 -7.96 22.42 0.73
N PRO A 17 -9.16 21.86 0.46
CA PRO A 17 -9.31 20.92 -0.63
C PRO A 17 -8.85 21.61 -1.92
N PRO A 18 -8.08 20.93 -2.78
CA PRO A 18 -7.68 21.52 -4.05
C PRO A 18 -8.94 21.92 -4.83
N VAL A 19 -9.01 23.17 -5.24
CA VAL A 19 -10.13 23.66 -6.09
C VAL A 19 -9.99 22.96 -7.43
N VAL A 20 -10.68 21.84 -7.59
CA VAL A 20 -10.70 21.11 -8.86
C VAL A 20 -11.55 21.92 -9.83
N VAL A 21 -10.90 22.48 -10.87
CA VAL A 21 -11.60 23.14 -11.97
C VAL A 21 -12.54 22.09 -12.61
N PRO A 22 -13.86 22.34 -12.75
CA PRO A 22 -14.84 21.34 -13.19
C PRO A 22 -14.45 20.61 -14.47
N ASP A 23 -13.82 21.28 -15.43
CA ASP A 23 -13.38 20.72 -16.71
C ASP A 23 -12.29 19.65 -16.59
N ARG A 24 -11.51 19.62 -15.49
CA ARG A 24 -10.42 18.66 -15.30
C ARG A 24 -10.84 17.39 -14.55
N ARG A 25 -11.96 17.42 -13.87
CA ARG A 25 -12.41 16.28 -13.03
C ARG A 25 -12.54 14.96 -13.82
N PRO A 26 -13.17 14.89 -15.01
CA PRO A 26 -13.28 13.63 -15.75
C PRO A 26 -11.92 13.08 -16.19
N VAL A 27 -10.97 13.94 -16.52
CA VAL A 27 -9.59 13.54 -16.89
C VAL A 27 -8.86 12.96 -15.67
N LEU A 28 -9.02 13.57 -14.50
CA LEU A 28 -8.40 13.09 -13.25
C LEU A 28 -8.99 11.76 -12.82
N VAL A 29 -10.30 11.59 -12.86
CA VAL A 29 -10.97 10.31 -12.56
C VAL A 29 -10.49 9.22 -13.52
N ARG A 30 -10.35 9.51 -14.82
CA ARG A 30 -9.79 8.55 -15.78
C ARG A 30 -8.35 8.18 -15.45
N ARG A 31 -7.51 9.15 -15.05
CA ARG A 31 -6.13 8.89 -14.61
C ARG A 31 -6.09 7.99 -13.38
N VAL A 32 -6.87 8.27 -12.36
CA VAL A 32 -6.96 7.43 -11.16
C VAL A 32 -7.38 6.01 -11.53
N ARG A 33 -8.42 5.84 -12.35
CA ARG A 33 -8.86 4.52 -12.81
C ARG A 33 -7.77 3.75 -13.56
N LEU A 34 -7.02 4.42 -14.43
CA LEU A 34 -5.93 3.79 -15.18
C LEU A 34 -4.78 3.38 -14.25
N LEU A 35 -4.42 4.22 -13.29
CA LEU A 35 -3.37 3.91 -12.31
C LEU A 35 -3.79 2.73 -11.41
N VAL A 36 -5.04 2.75 -10.92
CA VAL A 36 -5.59 1.63 -10.14
C VAL A 36 -5.61 0.34 -10.96
N ALA A 37 -6.03 0.38 -12.22
CA ALA A 37 -6.00 -0.79 -13.10
C ALA A 37 -4.56 -1.30 -13.34
N ALA A 38 -3.59 -0.40 -13.51
CA ALA A 38 -2.18 -0.76 -13.64
C ALA A 38 -1.65 -1.42 -12.36
N THR A 39 -1.99 -0.89 -11.18
CA THR A 39 -1.63 -1.47 -9.88
C THR A 39 -2.23 -2.86 -9.72
N ILE A 40 -3.53 -3.02 -9.98
CA ILE A 40 -4.20 -4.33 -9.90
C ILE A 40 -3.51 -5.34 -10.84
N THR A 41 -3.28 -4.96 -12.09
CA THR A 41 -2.67 -5.86 -13.08
C THR A 41 -1.26 -6.26 -12.66
N TYR A 42 -0.46 -5.30 -12.21
CA TYR A 42 0.90 -5.56 -11.75
C TYR A 42 0.89 -6.51 -10.54
N ASN A 43 0.11 -6.20 -9.50
CA ASN A 43 0.06 -7.00 -8.27
C ASN A 43 -0.55 -8.39 -8.48
N VAL A 44 -1.52 -8.54 -9.39
CA VAL A 44 -2.02 -9.89 -9.74
C VAL A 44 -0.93 -10.74 -10.37
N VAL A 45 -0.16 -10.18 -11.31
CA VAL A 45 0.97 -10.89 -11.91
C VAL A 45 2.03 -11.21 -10.86
N GLU A 46 2.38 -10.25 -10.01
CA GLU A 46 3.34 -10.41 -8.92
C GLU A 46 2.90 -11.49 -7.94
N ALA A 47 1.63 -11.47 -7.48
CA ALA A 47 1.08 -12.48 -6.59
C ALA A 47 1.16 -13.88 -7.18
N VAL A 48 0.74 -14.05 -8.43
CA VAL A 48 0.80 -15.36 -9.12
C VAL A 48 2.23 -15.86 -9.22
N VAL A 49 3.16 -15.03 -9.65
CA VAL A 49 4.57 -15.42 -9.78
C VAL A 49 5.20 -15.71 -8.43
N ALA A 50 4.96 -14.84 -7.42
CA ALA A 50 5.52 -15.01 -6.08
C ALA A 50 4.97 -16.25 -5.39
N LEU A 51 3.65 -16.48 -5.42
CA LEU A 51 3.03 -17.64 -4.78
C LEU A 51 3.44 -18.96 -5.45
N THR A 52 3.48 -19.00 -6.78
CA THR A 52 3.89 -20.21 -7.49
C THR A 52 5.38 -20.52 -7.30
N ALA A 53 6.24 -19.52 -7.41
CA ALA A 53 7.67 -19.69 -7.18
C ALA A 53 7.99 -19.98 -5.70
N GLY A 54 7.26 -19.37 -4.79
CA GLY A 54 7.38 -19.60 -3.34
C GLY A 54 6.99 -21.03 -2.96
N ALA A 55 5.88 -21.54 -3.50
CA ALA A 55 5.45 -22.91 -3.30
C ALA A 55 6.48 -23.91 -3.88
N ALA A 56 7.00 -23.65 -5.08
CA ALA A 56 8.00 -24.50 -5.72
C ALA A 56 9.34 -24.52 -4.99
N ALA A 57 9.75 -23.39 -4.39
CA ALA A 57 11.00 -23.25 -3.63
C ALA A 57 10.83 -23.53 -2.14
N SER A 58 9.63 -23.82 -1.64
CA SER A 58 9.31 -23.89 -0.21
C SER A 58 9.76 -22.65 0.56
N SER A 59 9.67 -21.47 -0.08
CA SER A 59 10.12 -20.18 0.45
C SER A 59 8.96 -19.43 1.09
N GLY A 60 8.93 -19.38 2.43
CA GLY A 60 7.94 -18.61 3.20
C GLY A 60 7.98 -17.12 2.90
N ALA A 61 9.17 -16.55 2.74
CA ALA A 61 9.35 -15.13 2.39
C ALA A 61 8.70 -14.77 1.05
N LEU A 62 8.86 -15.63 0.04
CA LEU A 62 8.29 -15.38 -1.29
C LEU A 62 6.76 -15.59 -1.31
N ILE A 63 6.25 -16.57 -0.55
CA ILE A 63 4.80 -16.74 -0.34
C ILE A 63 4.25 -15.49 0.34
N GLY A 64 4.93 -15.00 1.37
CA GLY A 64 4.55 -13.81 2.08
C GLY A 64 4.48 -12.56 1.20
N PHE A 65 5.47 -12.37 0.37
CA PHE A 65 5.49 -11.29 -0.61
C PHE A 65 4.31 -11.37 -1.60
N GLY A 66 3.95 -12.59 -2.04
CA GLY A 66 2.76 -12.80 -2.88
C GLY A 66 1.45 -12.48 -2.15
N LEU A 67 1.35 -12.77 -0.84
CA LEU A 67 0.19 -12.41 -0.03
C LEU A 67 0.06 -10.90 0.17
N ASP A 68 1.18 -10.17 0.32
CA ASP A 68 1.20 -8.71 0.35
C ASP A 68 0.60 -8.12 -0.93
N SER A 69 0.99 -8.62 -2.10
CA SER A 69 0.42 -8.21 -3.38
C SER A 69 -1.10 -8.49 -3.49
N VAL A 70 -1.60 -9.59 -2.89
CA VAL A 70 -3.06 -9.85 -2.81
C VAL A 70 -3.77 -8.80 -1.96
N ILE A 71 -3.19 -8.41 -0.83
CA ILE A 71 -3.73 -7.37 0.06
C ILE A 71 -3.77 -6.02 -0.68
N GLU A 72 -2.74 -5.69 -1.45
CA GLU A 72 -2.70 -4.47 -2.25
C GLU A 72 -3.76 -4.47 -3.36
N VAL A 73 -4.00 -5.60 -4.03
CA VAL A 73 -5.11 -5.75 -4.99
C VAL A 73 -6.46 -5.46 -4.33
N ALA A 74 -6.69 -5.94 -3.10
CA ALA A 74 -7.93 -5.69 -2.37
C ALA A 74 -8.14 -4.19 -2.10
N SER A 75 -7.09 -3.46 -1.73
CA SER A 75 -7.11 -2.00 -1.56
C SER A 75 -7.44 -1.28 -2.88
N ALA A 76 -6.73 -1.62 -3.94
CA ALA A 76 -6.91 -1.04 -5.25
C ALA A 76 -8.33 -1.29 -5.81
N ILE A 77 -8.90 -2.47 -5.57
CA ILE A 77 -10.30 -2.79 -5.92
C ILE A 77 -11.27 -1.88 -5.16
N ALA A 78 -11.02 -1.59 -3.87
CA ALA A 78 -11.87 -0.69 -3.09
C ALA A 78 -11.90 0.72 -3.71
N VAL A 79 -10.75 1.24 -4.17
CA VAL A 79 -10.66 2.52 -4.89
C VAL A 79 -11.35 2.44 -6.26
N ALA A 80 -11.14 1.36 -7.03
CA ALA A 80 -11.82 1.16 -8.31
C ALA A 80 -13.34 1.14 -8.15
N TRP A 81 -13.85 0.46 -7.12
CA TRP A 81 -15.26 0.40 -6.79
C TRP A 81 -15.83 1.78 -6.44
N GLN A 82 -15.10 2.61 -5.68
CA GLN A 82 -15.50 3.97 -5.37
C GLN A 82 -15.77 4.78 -6.65
N PHE A 83 -14.85 4.75 -7.60
CA PHE A 83 -14.92 5.52 -8.84
C PHE A 83 -15.79 4.88 -9.94
N SER A 84 -16.38 3.71 -9.72
CA SER A 84 -17.27 3.05 -10.68
C SER A 84 -18.73 3.52 -10.58
N GLY A 85 -19.10 4.21 -9.50
CA GLY A 85 -20.49 4.65 -9.26
C GLY A 85 -20.76 6.08 -9.66
N ALA A 86 -22.06 6.43 -9.65
CA ALA A 86 -22.54 7.79 -9.95
C ALA A 86 -22.17 8.81 -8.86
N ASP A 87 -21.98 8.36 -7.61
CA ASP A 87 -21.64 9.19 -6.46
C ASP A 87 -20.38 8.63 -5.77
N PRO A 88 -19.17 9.02 -6.22
CA PRO A 88 -17.92 8.59 -5.63
C PRO A 88 -17.72 9.07 -4.18
N GLU A 89 -18.26 10.24 -3.83
CA GLU A 89 -18.10 10.83 -2.50
C GLU A 89 -18.87 10.02 -1.44
N ALA A 90 -20.10 9.59 -1.74
CA ALA A 90 -20.87 8.72 -0.83
C ALA A 90 -20.21 7.36 -0.59
N ARG A 91 -19.39 6.89 -1.53
CA ARG A 91 -18.66 5.61 -1.43
C ARG A 91 -17.29 5.73 -0.77
N GLU A 92 -16.72 6.94 -0.69
CA GLU A 92 -15.37 7.16 -0.20
C GLU A 92 -15.15 6.62 1.20
N ARG A 93 -16.08 6.85 2.13
CA ARG A 93 -15.98 6.33 3.50
C ARG A 93 -15.91 4.79 3.55
N ARG A 94 -16.64 4.10 2.66
CA ARG A 94 -16.59 2.63 2.61
C ARG A 94 -15.27 2.15 1.99
N ALA A 95 -14.80 2.82 0.94
CA ALA A 95 -13.50 2.53 0.35
C ALA A 95 -12.36 2.74 1.37
N LEU A 96 -12.38 3.83 2.13
CA LEU A 96 -11.41 4.09 3.20
C LEU A 96 -11.42 3.02 4.29
N LYS A 97 -12.60 2.53 4.68
CA LYS A 97 -12.68 1.41 5.64
C LYS A 97 -12.09 0.12 5.07
N ALA A 98 -12.35 -0.18 3.79
CA ALA A 98 -11.76 -1.35 3.14
C ALA A 98 -10.23 -1.23 3.07
N ILE A 99 -9.71 -0.05 2.70
CA ILE A 99 -8.27 0.24 2.70
C ILE A 99 -7.68 0.10 4.11
N ALA A 100 -8.36 0.62 5.14
CA ALA A 100 -7.92 0.48 6.53
C ALA A 100 -7.83 -0.98 6.97
N ILE A 101 -8.80 -1.81 6.57
CA ILE A 101 -8.78 -3.26 6.84
C ILE A 101 -7.58 -3.91 6.15
N SER A 102 -7.26 -3.52 4.91
CA SER A 102 -6.07 -4.01 4.19
C SER A 102 -4.78 -3.63 4.91
N PHE A 103 -4.65 -2.40 5.43
CA PHE A 103 -3.50 -2.00 6.26
C PHE A 103 -3.40 -2.82 7.56
N PHE A 104 -4.53 -3.10 8.22
CA PHE A 104 -4.52 -3.92 9.43
C PHE A 104 -4.15 -5.37 9.12
N ALA A 105 -4.67 -5.93 8.01
CA ALA A 105 -4.32 -7.28 7.56
C ALA A 105 -2.81 -7.37 7.25
N LEU A 106 -2.25 -6.37 6.55
CA LEU A 106 -0.82 -6.25 6.29
C LEU A 106 -0.01 -6.20 7.58
N ALA A 107 -0.41 -5.34 8.54
CA ALA A 107 0.30 -5.20 9.81
C ALA A 107 0.30 -6.51 10.62
N VAL A 108 -0.84 -7.22 10.67
CA VAL A 108 -0.96 -8.52 11.36
C VAL A 108 -0.09 -9.56 10.68
N TYR A 109 -0.15 -9.64 9.36
CA TYR A 109 0.65 -10.58 8.56
C TYR A 109 2.16 -10.35 8.77
N VAL A 110 2.64 -9.12 8.56
CA VAL A 110 4.05 -8.76 8.70
C VAL A 110 4.56 -8.97 10.13
N THR A 111 3.71 -8.66 11.14
CA THR A 111 4.07 -8.94 12.54
C THR A 111 4.17 -10.43 12.80
N GLY A 112 3.21 -11.23 12.30
CA GLY A 112 3.22 -12.69 12.46
C GLY A 112 4.46 -13.33 11.82
N GLU A 113 4.81 -12.90 10.62
CA GLU A 113 6.00 -13.36 9.90
C GLU A 113 7.29 -12.97 10.64
N ALA A 114 7.42 -11.70 11.07
CA ALA A 114 8.56 -11.22 11.82
C ALA A 114 8.75 -11.99 13.15
N VAL A 115 7.66 -12.21 13.88
CA VAL A 115 7.68 -12.97 15.13
C VAL A 115 8.05 -14.43 14.88
N SER A 116 7.46 -15.07 13.86
CA SER A 116 7.79 -16.45 13.47
C SER A 116 9.27 -16.59 13.15
N THR A 117 9.81 -15.72 12.29
CA THR A 117 11.23 -15.70 11.91
C THR A 117 12.13 -15.50 13.12
N PHE A 118 11.73 -14.61 14.06
CA PHE A 118 12.50 -14.35 15.26
C PHE A 118 12.60 -15.58 16.19
N PHE A 119 11.50 -16.33 16.35
CA PHE A 119 11.47 -17.51 17.21
C PHE A 119 12.05 -18.76 16.56
N THR A 120 11.93 -18.91 15.25
CA THR A 120 12.46 -20.07 14.53
C THR A 120 13.92 -19.92 14.17
N GLY A 121 14.44 -18.68 14.13
CA GLY A 121 15.80 -18.39 13.68
C GLY A 121 16.05 -18.79 12.21
N THR A 122 14.96 -19.07 11.47
CA THR A 122 15.06 -19.46 10.07
C THR A 122 15.31 -18.25 9.20
N ALA A 123 16.48 -18.24 8.56
CA ALA A 123 16.77 -17.26 7.53
C ALA A 123 15.88 -17.51 6.31
N PRO A 124 15.34 -16.47 5.64
CA PRO A 124 14.60 -16.64 4.40
C PRO A 124 15.48 -17.35 3.36
N GLU A 125 14.91 -18.37 2.70
CA GLU A 125 15.61 -19.06 1.61
C GLU A 125 15.81 -18.13 0.43
N THR A 126 17.01 -18.13 -0.15
CA THR A 126 17.33 -17.27 -1.29
C THR A 126 16.71 -17.84 -2.56
N SER A 127 15.68 -17.17 -3.08
CA SER A 127 15.11 -17.47 -4.40
C SER A 127 15.58 -16.41 -5.41
N ARG A 128 16.16 -16.83 -6.52
CA ARG A 128 16.51 -15.91 -7.64
C ARG A 128 15.26 -15.18 -8.16
N THR A 129 14.15 -15.89 -8.27
CA THR A 129 12.87 -15.31 -8.67
C THR A 129 12.41 -14.25 -7.67
N GLY A 130 12.54 -14.51 -6.37
CA GLY A 130 12.21 -13.54 -5.31
C GLY A 130 13.07 -12.28 -5.39
N ILE A 131 14.38 -12.42 -5.60
CA ILE A 131 15.31 -11.28 -5.75
C ILE A 131 14.92 -10.43 -6.97
N VAL A 132 14.68 -11.05 -8.14
CA VAL A 132 14.31 -10.33 -9.35
C VAL A 132 12.95 -9.64 -9.18
N LEU A 133 11.97 -10.34 -8.63
CA LEU A 133 10.65 -9.78 -8.35
C LEU A 133 10.75 -8.57 -7.40
N ALA A 134 11.41 -8.71 -6.25
CA ALA A 134 11.60 -7.64 -5.28
C ALA A 134 12.35 -6.44 -5.88
N ALA A 135 13.35 -6.67 -6.72
CA ALA A 135 14.07 -5.61 -7.41
C ALA A 135 13.19 -4.86 -8.42
N ILE A 136 12.34 -5.55 -9.17
CA ILE A 136 11.36 -4.94 -10.10
C ILE A 136 10.33 -4.12 -9.30
N SER A 137 9.77 -4.68 -8.24
CA SER A 137 8.82 -3.99 -7.36
C SER A 137 9.41 -2.73 -6.74
N LEU A 138 10.66 -2.79 -6.32
CA LEU A 138 11.36 -1.64 -5.75
C LEU A 138 11.47 -0.45 -6.72
N VAL A 139 11.41 -0.70 -8.02
CA VAL A 139 11.42 0.35 -9.06
C VAL A 139 10.00 0.75 -9.47
N VAL A 140 9.13 -0.22 -9.68
CA VAL A 140 7.78 0.00 -10.22
C VAL A 140 6.84 0.62 -9.18
N MET A 141 6.85 0.09 -7.94
CA MET A 141 5.93 0.53 -6.89
C MET A 141 6.09 1.99 -6.47
N PRO A 142 7.29 2.55 -6.28
CA PRO A 142 7.44 3.97 -5.96
C PRO A 142 6.90 4.88 -7.08
N ALA A 143 7.10 4.49 -8.34
CA ALA A 143 6.60 5.25 -9.49
C ALA A 143 5.06 5.24 -9.54
N LEU A 144 4.43 4.07 -9.32
CA LEU A 144 2.98 3.94 -9.22
C LEU A 144 2.43 4.73 -8.04
N SER A 145 3.01 4.58 -6.85
CA SER A 145 2.62 5.31 -5.64
C SER A 145 2.68 6.82 -5.84
N ALA A 146 3.77 7.35 -6.39
CA ALA A 146 3.92 8.78 -6.66
C ALA A 146 2.86 9.29 -7.65
N ALA A 147 2.58 8.53 -8.72
CA ALA A 147 1.58 8.88 -9.71
C ALA A 147 0.16 8.84 -9.13
N GLN A 148 -0.18 7.80 -8.37
CA GLN A 148 -1.47 7.66 -7.66
C GLN A 148 -1.67 8.80 -6.66
N ARG A 149 -0.65 9.09 -5.84
CA ARG A 149 -0.70 10.14 -4.82
C ARG A 149 -0.92 11.51 -5.44
N ARG A 150 -0.22 11.80 -6.56
CA ARG A 150 -0.42 13.05 -7.29
C ARG A 150 -1.83 13.16 -7.85
N ALA A 151 -2.30 12.14 -8.55
CA ALA A 151 -3.64 12.12 -9.13
C ALA A 151 -4.75 12.18 -8.06
N GLY A 152 -4.57 11.44 -6.94
CA GLY A 152 -5.48 11.45 -5.80
C GLY A 152 -5.58 12.82 -5.13
N ARG A 153 -4.45 13.51 -4.94
CA ARG A 153 -4.42 14.88 -4.40
C ARG A 153 -5.09 15.89 -5.35
N GLU A 154 -4.77 15.82 -6.64
CA GLU A 154 -5.39 16.70 -7.64
C GLU A 154 -6.90 16.50 -7.75
N LEU A 155 -7.39 15.28 -7.47
CA LEU A 155 -8.81 14.94 -7.46
C LEU A 155 -9.51 15.25 -6.12
N GLY A 156 -8.74 15.46 -5.04
CA GLY A 156 -9.27 15.58 -3.67
C GLY A 156 -9.81 14.25 -3.11
N SER A 157 -9.33 13.10 -3.61
CA SER A 157 -9.76 11.79 -3.16
C SER A 157 -8.84 11.22 -2.10
N ALA A 158 -9.36 11.12 -0.90
CA ALA A 158 -8.70 10.58 0.25
C ALA A 158 -8.38 9.09 0.12
N SER A 159 -9.30 8.31 -0.48
CA SER A 159 -9.10 6.88 -0.70
C SER A 159 -7.98 6.60 -1.70
N ALA A 160 -7.88 7.39 -2.79
CA ALA A 160 -6.78 7.27 -3.76
C ALA A 160 -5.43 7.64 -3.15
N VAL A 161 -5.40 8.60 -2.22
CA VAL A 161 -4.18 8.94 -1.46
C VAL A 161 -3.83 7.83 -0.47
N ALA A 162 -4.81 7.25 0.24
CA ALA A 162 -4.59 6.14 1.16
C ALA A 162 -4.06 4.88 0.44
N ASP A 163 -4.64 4.54 -0.72
CA ASP A 163 -4.17 3.45 -1.58
C ASP A 163 -2.71 3.67 -2.04
N SER A 164 -2.36 4.91 -2.43
CA SER A 164 -0.98 5.24 -2.79
C SER A 164 0.03 5.04 -1.65
N ARG A 165 -0.40 5.18 -0.39
CA ARG A 165 0.45 4.90 0.77
C ARG A 165 0.66 3.41 0.98
N GLN A 166 -0.35 2.59 0.70
CA GLN A 166 -0.22 1.14 0.74
C GLN A 166 0.78 0.66 -0.32
N THR A 167 0.69 1.15 -1.57
CA THR A 167 1.67 0.89 -2.63
C THR A 167 3.09 1.32 -2.21
N LEU A 168 3.23 2.40 -1.45
CA LEU A 168 4.53 2.82 -0.91
C LEU A 168 5.05 1.87 0.18
N LEU A 169 4.17 1.35 1.04
CA LEU A 169 4.55 0.34 2.05
C LEU A 169 5.02 -0.96 1.40
N CYS A 170 4.39 -1.40 0.31
CA CYS A 170 4.86 -2.53 -0.49
C CYS A 170 6.29 -2.29 -1.03
N THR A 171 6.62 -1.05 -1.41
CA THR A 171 8.00 -0.67 -1.76
C THR A 171 8.97 -0.90 -0.60
N TYR A 172 8.60 -0.50 0.62
CA TYR A 172 9.45 -0.73 1.79
C TYR A 172 9.59 -2.20 2.12
N LEU A 173 8.50 -2.98 2.01
CA LEU A 173 8.54 -4.44 2.17
C LEU A 173 9.48 -5.09 1.16
N SER A 174 9.40 -4.69 -0.12
CA SER A 174 10.32 -5.17 -1.17
C SER A 174 11.76 -4.82 -0.88
N ALA A 175 12.04 -3.61 -0.39
CA ALA A 175 13.38 -3.18 0.00
C ALA A 175 13.91 -3.99 1.19
N VAL A 176 13.07 -4.22 2.20
CA VAL A 176 13.42 -5.01 3.39
C VAL A 176 13.68 -6.45 3.01
N LEU A 177 12.79 -7.05 2.20
CA LEU A 177 12.95 -8.42 1.71
C LEU A 177 14.28 -8.56 0.94
N LEU A 178 14.53 -7.65 0.01
CA LEU A 178 15.76 -7.65 -0.78
C LEU A 178 17.01 -7.45 0.09
N ALA A 179 16.95 -6.48 1.01
CA ALA A 179 18.04 -6.21 1.95
C ALA A 179 18.26 -7.41 2.90
N GLY A 180 17.19 -7.99 3.45
CA GLY A 180 17.25 -9.17 4.31
C GLY A 180 17.89 -10.37 3.60
N LEU A 181 17.45 -10.64 2.36
CA LEU A 181 18.05 -11.70 1.54
C LEU A 181 19.54 -11.47 1.27
N LEU A 182 19.95 -10.24 0.98
CA LEU A 182 21.34 -9.89 0.72
C LEU A 182 22.18 -9.91 2.00
N LEU A 183 21.70 -9.34 3.11
CA LEU A 183 22.39 -9.33 4.40
C LEU A 183 22.55 -10.74 4.96
N ASN A 184 21.51 -11.56 4.82
CA ASN A 184 21.61 -12.97 5.22
C ASN A 184 22.60 -13.74 4.35
N ALA A 185 22.59 -13.52 3.02
CA ALA A 185 23.52 -14.18 2.12
C ALA A 185 24.99 -13.78 2.32
N LEU A 186 25.26 -12.50 2.70
CA LEU A 186 26.61 -11.96 2.82
C LEU A 186 27.17 -12.02 4.25
N PHE A 187 26.32 -11.82 5.27
CA PHE A 187 26.76 -11.64 6.66
C PHE A 187 26.10 -12.60 7.67
N GLY A 188 25.11 -13.40 7.27
CA GLY A 188 24.37 -14.26 8.16
C GLY A 188 23.48 -13.50 9.19
N TRP A 189 23.13 -12.24 8.94
CA TRP A 189 22.32 -11.38 9.84
C TRP A 189 20.82 -11.66 9.69
N TRP A 190 20.37 -12.76 10.23
CA TRP A 190 18.97 -13.18 10.14
C TRP A 190 18.00 -12.28 10.92
N TRP A 191 18.46 -11.61 11.99
CA TRP A 191 17.61 -10.78 12.87
C TRP A 191 17.29 -9.39 12.34
N ALA A 192 18.03 -8.89 11.36
CA ALA A 192 17.83 -7.55 10.79
C ALA A 192 16.47 -7.45 10.06
N ASP A 193 16.09 -8.48 9.32
CA ASP A 193 14.83 -8.56 8.57
C ASP A 193 13.60 -8.43 9.48
N PRO A 194 13.39 -9.26 10.52
CA PRO A 194 12.23 -9.12 11.40
C PRO A 194 12.17 -7.79 12.17
N ALA A 195 13.32 -7.18 12.50
CA ALA A 195 13.32 -5.89 13.18
C ALA A 195 12.77 -4.76 12.29
N VAL A 196 13.20 -4.71 11.03
CA VAL A 196 12.67 -3.73 10.07
C VAL A 196 11.22 -4.03 9.71
N ALA A 197 10.84 -5.31 9.56
CA ALA A 197 9.47 -5.73 9.32
C ALA A 197 8.52 -5.24 10.43
N LEU A 198 8.90 -5.31 11.70
CA LEU A 198 8.11 -4.76 12.82
C LEU A 198 7.94 -3.24 12.74
N ALA A 199 8.96 -2.50 12.31
CA ALA A 199 8.84 -1.05 12.10
C ALA A 199 7.83 -0.74 10.99
N ILE A 200 7.86 -1.50 9.88
CA ILE A 200 6.88 -1.37 8.79
C ILE A 200 5.47 -1.71 9.27
N ALA A 201 5.30 -2.76 10.07
CA ALA A 201 4.01 -3.12 10.65
C ALA A 201 3.44 -1.98 11.53
N ALA A 202 4.30 -1.28 12.30
CA ALA A 202 3.88 -0.13 13.09
C ALA A 202 3.41 1.04 12.21
N VAL A 203 4.09 1.30 11.09
CA VAL A 203 3.68 2.32 10.11
C VAL A 203 2.36 1.92 9.44
N ALA A 204 2.21 0.66 9.00
CA ALA A 204 0.96 0.16 8.41
C ALA A 204 -0.22 0.28 9.40
N MET A 205 0.00 -0.02 10.67
CA MET A 205 -0.99 0.16 11.73
C MET A 205 -1.38 1.64 11.91
N HIS A 206 -0.43 2.56 11.84
CA HIS A 206 -0.68 3.99 11.90
C HIS A 206 -1.53 4.47 10.72
N GLU A 207 -1.14 4.11 9.49
CA GLU A 207 -1.87 4.47 8.27
C GLU A 207 -3.28 3.87 8.26
N GLY A 208 -3.44 2.61 8.69
CA GLY A 208 -4.74 1.96 8.84
C GLY A 208 -5.67 2.71 9.79
N ARG A 209 -5.16 3.18 10.94
CA ARG A 209 -5.94 4.01 11.88
C ARG A 209 -6.33 5.36 11.27
N THR A 210 -5.43 5.98 10.52
CA THR A 210 -5.66 7.26 9.84
C THR A 210 -6.77 7.12 8.78
N ALA A 211 -6.69 6.07 7.95
CA ALA A 211 -7.71 5.74 6.96
C ALA A 211 -9.06 5.40 7.60
N TRP A 212 -9.06 4.64 8.70
CA TRP A 212 -10.28 4.29 9.44
C TRP A 212 -11.02 5.50 9.99
N ARG A 213 -10.28 6.49 10.50
CA ARG A 213 -10.83 7.73 11.06
C ARG A 213 -11.27 8.71 9.98
N GLY A 214 -10.94 8.46 8.72
CA GLY A 214 -11.18 9.41 7.64
C GLY A 214 -10.37 10.70 7.77
N GLN A 215 -9.31 10.68 8.58
CA GLN A 215 -8.45 11.84 8.80
C GLN A 215 -7.38 11.87 7.71
N HIS A 216 -7.42 12.90 6.89
CA HIS A 216 -6.45 13.11 5.83
C HIS A 216 -5.67 14.38 6.13
N CYS A 217 -4.66 14.26 6.96
CA CYS A 217 -3.60 15.24 6.93
C CYS A 217 -2.67 14.88 5.75
N CYS A 218 -2.35 15.88 4.97
CA CYS A 218 -1.52 15.87 3.76
C CYS A 218 -0.25 15.04 3.85
#